data_db4fef0380857128350cb3dfe48fa039
#
_entry.id   db4fef0380857128350cb3dfe48fa039
#
_cell.length_a   1.000
_cell.length_b   1.000
_cell.length_c   1.000
_cell.angle_alpha   90.00
_cell.angle_beta   90.00
_cell.angle_gamma   90.00
#
_symmetry.space_group_name_H-M   'P 1'
#
loop_
_entity.id
_entity.type
_entity.pdbx_description
1 polymer ?
#
loop_
_entity_poly.entity_id
_entity_poly.type
_entity_poly.pdbx_seq_one_letter_code
_entity_poly.pdbx_strand_id
1 'polypeptide(L)'
;MIGVLGMNFFDIHKMPNKGIPLSVQRKLWLRNFMQAFFVVFFVYMAMYLIRNNFKAAQPLLKEEIGLTTLELGYIGLAFSITYGLGKTILGYFVDGRNTKRIISFLLILSAITVLIMGFVLSYFGSVMGLLIVLWGLNGIFQSVGGPASYSTISRW
;
A
#
# COMPACT_ATOMS: atom_id res chain seq x y z
N MET A 1 36.74 -8.99 1.65
CA MET A 1 35.85 -8.91 0.48
C MET A 1 34.77 -9.98 0.56
N ILE A 2 34.08 -10.05 1.71
CA ILE A 2 33.00 -11.01 1.99
C ILE A 2 31.94 -10.19 2.75
N GLY A 3 31.00 -9.58 2.03
CA GLY A 3 29.98 -8.74 2.69
C GLY A 3 28.85 -8.26 1.80
N VAL A 4 28.78 -8.67 0.54
CA VAL A 4 27.79 -8.12 -0.41
C VAL A 4 26.69 -9.14 -0.79
N LEU A 5 26.86 -10.40 -0.46
CA LEU A 5 25.98 -11.50 -0.92
C LEU A 5 24.80 -11.84 0.01
N GLY A 6 24.59 -11.10 1.10
CA GLY A 6 23.51 -11.37 2.07
C GLY A 6 22.50 -10.25 2.28
N MET A 7 22.57 -9.15 1.52
CA MET A 7 21.62 -8.05 1.70
C MET A 7 20.32 -8.33 0.93
N ASN A 8 19.27 -8.66 1.67
CA ASN A 8 17.94 -8.75 1.09
C ASN A 8 17.51 -7.40 0.50
N PHE A 9 16.78 -7.44 -0.62
CA PHE A 9 16.26 -6.23 -1.30
C PHE A 9 15.50 -5.27 -0.35
N PHE A 10 14.95 -5.79 0.74
CA PHE A 10 14.18 -5.02 1.73
C PHE A 10 14.98 -4.52 2.93
N ASP A 11 16.28 -4.82 3.02
CA ASP A 11 17.10 -4.41 4.16
C ASP A 11 17.43 -2.91 4.13
N ILE A 12 17.58 -2.32 5.33
CA ILE A 12 17.98 -0.92 5.50
C ILE A 12 19.49 -0.82 5.38
N HIS A 13 19.95 0.03 4.47
CA HIS A 13 21.36 0.38 4.38
C HIS A 13 21.72 1.41 5.48
N LYS A 14 22.41 0.97 6.54
CA LYS A 14 22.92 1.87 7.58
C LYS A 14 24.11 2.64 7.01
N MET A 15 23.95 3.97 6.87
CA MET A 15 25.06 4.83 6.49
C MET A 15 25.98 5.10 7.70
N PRO A 16 27.33 5.11 7.50
CA PRO A 16 28.25 5.45 8.57
C PRO A 16 28.03 6.89 9.04
N ASN A 17 28.11 7.10 10.36
CA ASN A 17 27.95 8.41 10.97
C ASN A 17 29.17 9.30 10.59
N LYS A 18 28.96 10.21 9.64
CA LYS A 18 29.99 11.19 9.24
C LYS A 18 29.84 12.36 10.21
N GLY A 19 30.83 12.64 11.06
CA GLY A 19 30.83 13.72 12.05
C GLY A 19 30.50 15.11 11.46
N ILE A 20 29.22 15.32 11.16
CA ILE A 20 28.69 16.53 10.50
C ILE A 20 28.40 17.58 11.58
N PRO A 21 28.79 18.86 11.39
CA PRO A 21 28.49 19.94 12.34
C PRO A 21 26.99 20.06 12.63
N LEU A 22 26.60 20.36 13.87
CA LEU A 22 25.20 20.44 14.33
C LEU A 22 24.34 21.39 13.50
N SER A 23 24.90 22.52 13.05
CA SER A 23 24.20 23.50 12.20
C SER A 23 23.78 22.92 10.83
N VAL A 24 24.63 22.05 10.27
CA VAL A 24 24.36 21.39 8.99
C VAL A 24 23.41 20.20 9.21
N GLN A 25 23.56 19.48 10.34
CA GLN A 25 22.67 18.38 10.69
C GLN A 25 21.21 18.79 10.73
N ARG A 26 20.87 19.94 11.34
CA ARG A 26 19.48 20.43 11.45
C ARG A 26 18.86 20.71 10.08
N LYS A 27 19.61 21.34 9.15
CA LYS A 27 19.11 21.61 7.78
C LYS A 27 18.92 20.32 7.00
N LEU A 28 19.85 19.38 7.10
CA LEU A 28 19.75 18.08 6.44
C LEU A 28 18.61 17.26 7.00
N TRP A 29 18.43 17.26 8.33
CA TRP A 29 17.34 16.59 9.00
C TRP A 29 15.99 17.14 8.52
N LEU A 30 15.79 18.46 8.55
CA LEU A 30 14.53 19.08 8.14
C LEU A 30 14.21 18.77 6.66
N ARG A 31 15.21 18.86 5.77
CA ARG A 31 15.03 18.53 4.35
C ARG A 31 14.61 17.07 4.16
N ASN A 32 15.29 16.15 4.81
CA ASN A 32 15.02 14.73 4.68
C ASN A 32 13.69 14.34 5.32
N PHE A 33 13.35 14.96 6.47
CA PHE A 33 12.05 14.80 7.11
C PHE A 33 10.91 15.27 6.20
N MET A 34 11.04 16.46 5.60
CA MET A 34 10.03 16.99 4.67
C MET A 34 9.89 16.10 3.43
N GLN A 35 10.99 15.59 2.88
CA GLN A 35 10.94 14.62 1.78
C GLN A 35 10.20 13.34 2.19
N ALA A 36 10.51 12.78 3.35
CA ALA A 36 9.84 11.59 3.87
C ALA A 36 8.34 11.86 4.09
N PHE A 37 8.00 13.01 4.66
CA PHE A 37 6.61 13.42 4.88
C PHE A 37 5.82 13.52 3.57
N PHE A 38 6.34 14.22 2.57
CA PHE A 38 5.65 14.36 1.28
C PHE A 38 5.52 13.02 0.55
N VAL A 39 6.55 12.17 0.59
CA VAL A 39 6.46 10.83 -0.01
C VAL A 39 5.35 10.01 0.67
N VAL A 40 5.30 10.00 2.00
CA VAL A 40 4.23 9.32 2.74
C VAL A 40 2.87 9.89 2.41
N PHE A 41 2.74 11.22 2.36
CA PHE A 41 1.50 11.91 2.03
C PHE A 41 0.97 11.51 0.64
N PHE A 42 1.81 11.58 -0.39
CA PHE A 42 1.40 11.24 -1.76
C PHE A 42 1.11 9.75 -1.93
N VAL A 43 1.88 8.87 -1.29
CA VAL A 43 1.61 7.42 -1.29
C VAL A 43 0.26 7.13 -0.63
N TYR A 44 -0.01 7.76 0.51
CA TYR A 44 -1.27 7.58 1.22
C TYR A 44 -2.45 8.10 0.41
N MET A 45 -2.30 9.26 -0.23
CA MET A 45 -3.29 9.81 -1.15
C MET A 45 -3.57 8.86 -2.32
N ALA A 46 -2.53 8.29 -2.94
CA ALA A 46 -2.68 7.32 -4.03
C ALA A 46 -3.43 6.05 -3.57
N MET A 47 -3.13 5.53 -2.38
CA MET A 47 -3.85 4.39 -1.81
C MET A 47 -5.35 4.69 -1.60
N TYR A 48 -5.68 5.89 -1.12
CA TYR A 48 -7.07 6.31 -0.97
C TYR A 48 -7.79 6.50 -2.30
N LEU A 49 -7.11 7.04 -3.31
CA LEU A 49 -7.67 7.15 -4.67
C LEU A 49 -8.02 5.76 -5.21
N ILE A 50 -7.13 4.78 -5.11
CA ILE A 50 -7.38 3.40 -5.54
C ILE A 50 -8.59 2.81 -4.80
N ARG A 51 -8.66 2.99 -3.48
CA ARG A 51 -9.76 2.47 -2.65
C ARG A 51 -11.10 3.11 -2.98
N ASN A 52 -11.12 4.42 -3.19
CA ASN A 52 -12.35 5.14 -3.46
C ASN A 52 -12.88 4.90 -4.88
N ASN A 53 -12.04 4.46 -5.84
CA ASN A 53 -12.50 4.07 -7.17
C ASN A 53 -13.59 2.99 -7.12
N PHE A 54 -13.43 1.98 -6.26
CA PHE A 54 -14.47 0.95 -6.12
C PHE A 54 -15.78 1.53 -5.58
N LYS A 55 -15.71 2.43 -4.58
CA LYS A 55 -16.92 3.09 -4.05
C LYS A 55 -17.61 3.96 -5.10
N ALA A 56 -16.82 4.71 -5.87
CA ALA A 56 -17.34 5.55 -6.94
C ALA A 56 -17.96 4.74 -8.09
N ALA A 57 -17.45 3.53 -8.34
CA ALA A 57 -17.97 2.63 -9.35
C ALA A 57 -19.24 1.87 -8.93
N GLN A 58 -19.58 1.80 -7.63
CA GLN A 58 -20.73 1.02 -7.15
C GLN A 58 -22.06 1.34 -7.83
N PRO A 59 -22.43 2.62 -8.11
CA PRO A 59 -23.67 2.90 -8.84
C PRO A 59 -23.67 2.29 -10.24
N LEU A 60 -22.57 2.46 -11.00
CA LEU A 60 -22.42 1.88 -12.34
C LEU A 60 -22.45 0.34 -12.31
N LEU A 61 -21.84 -0.29 -11.31
CA LEU A 61 -21.85 -1.73 -11.15
C LEU A 61 -23.26 -2.28 -10.88
N LYS A 62 -24.13 -1.49 -10.23
CA LYS A 62 -25.55 -1.82 -10.05
C LYS A 62 -26.34 -1.68 -11.34
N GLU A 63 -26.16 -0.55 -12.04
CA GLU A 63 -26.98 -0.21 -13.21
C GLU A 63 -26.60 -1.02 -14.44
N GLU A 64 -25.29 -1.18 -14.70
CA GLU A 64 -24.80 -1.79 -15.95
C GLU A 64 -24.53 -3.29 -15.82
N ILE A 65 -24.09 -3.75 -14.65
CA ILE A 65 -23.69 -5.15 -14.43
C ILE A 65 -24.77 -5.91 -13.63
N GLY A 66 -25.71 -5.17 -12.99
CA GLY A 66 -26.80 -5.76 -12.22
C GLY A 66 -26.40 -6.30 -10.85
N LEU A 67 -25.25 -5.85 -10.30
CA LEU A 67 -24.83 -6.27 -8.97
C LEU A 67 -25.76 -5.72 -7.89
N THR A 68 -26.23 -6.60 -7.02
CA THR A 68 -27.05 -6.21 -5.87
C THR A 68 -26.24 -5.48 -4.79
N THR A 69 -26.92 -4.74 -3.94
CA THR A 69 -26.29 -4.08 -2.78
C THR A 69 -25.62 -5.08 -1.84
N LEU A 70 -26.19 -6.29 -1.72
CA LEU A 70 -25.65 -7.36 -0.89
C LEU A 70 -24.32 -7.88 -1.46
N GLU A 71 -24.23 -8.09 -2.76
CA GLU A 71 -23.02 -8.55 -3.45
C GLU A 71 -21.89 -7.53 -3.33
N LEU A 72 -22.19 -6.24 -3.54
CA LEU A 72 -21.23 -5.16 -3.31
C LEU A 72 -20.77 -5.10 -1.85
N GLY A 73 -21.68 -5.42 -0.91
CA GLY A 73 -21.38 -5.57 0.51
C GLY A 73 -20.38 -6.69 0.78
N TYR A 74 -20.53 -7.86 0.16
CA TYR A 74 -19.59 -8.99 0.30
C TYR A 74 -18.20 -8.65 -0.24
N ILE A 75 -18.13 -7.97 -1.39
CA ILE A 75 -16.84 -7.50 -1.93
C ILE A 75 -16.16 -6.52 -0.95
N GLY A 76 -16.92 -5.55 -0.41
CA GLY A 76 -16.43 -4.61 0.58
C GLY A 76 -15.99 -5.26 1.89
N LEU A 77 -16.71 -6.28 2.33
CA LEU A 77 -16.40 -7.06 3.54
C LEU A 77 -15.08 -7.83 3.37
N ALA A 78 -14.89 -8.49 2.23
CA ALA A 78 -13.64 -9.19 1.92
C ALA A 78 -12.43 -8.26 2.03
N PHE A 79 -12.52 -7.05 1.44
CA PHE A 79 -11.48 -6.03 1.58
C PHE A 79 -11.25 -5.65 3.05
N SER A 80 -12.32 -5.42 3.80
CA SER A 80 -12.21 -4.93 5.19
C SER A 80 -11.54 -5.96 6.11
N ILE A 81 -11.90 -7.23 5.98
CA ILE A 81 -11.31 -8.33 6.74
C ILE A 81 -9.83 -8.49 6.39
N THR A 82 -9.52 -8.60 5.10
CA THR A 82 -8.14 -8.80 4.65
C THR A 82 -7.24 -7.60 4.95
N TYR A 83 -7.78 -6.39 4.86
CA TYR A 83 -7.09 -5.15 5.26
C TYR A 83 -6.78 -5.14 6.76
N GLY A 84 -7.74 -5.52 7.61
CA GLY A 84 -7.55 -5.58 9.06
C GLY A 84 -6.49 -6.60 9.46
N LEU A 85 -6.59 -7.84 8.96
CA LEU A 85 -5.61 -8.89 9.19
C LEU A 85 -4.23 -8.53 8.61
N GLY A 86 -4.21 -8.03 7.37
CA GLY A 86 -2.99 -7.61 6.71
C GLY A 86 -2.26 -6.50 7.45
N LYS A 87 -2.98 -5.55 8.06
CA LYS A 87 -2.40 -4.46 8.85
C LYS A 87 -1.59 -4.96 10.05
N THR A 88 -2.06 -6.01 10.70
CA THR A 88 -1.37 -6.62 11.84
C THR A 88 -0.14 -7.40 11.37
N ILE A 89 -0.30 -8.25 10.35
CA ILE A 89 0.77 -9.13 9.85
C ILE A 89 1.86 -8.31 9.15
N LEU A 90 1.49 -7.43 8.22
CA LEU A 90 2.44 -6.62 7.47
C LEU A 90 3.05 -5.50 8.31
N GLY A 91 2.35 -5.04 9.36
CA GLY A 91 2.92 -4.11 10.34
C GLY A 91 4.18 -4.69 10.98
N TYR A 92 4.09 -5.91 11.48
CA TYR A 92 5.24 -6.62 12.02
C TYR A 92 6.34 -6.87 10.96
N PHE A 93 5.95 -7.19 9.73
CA PHE A 93 6.89 -7.46 8.64
C PHE A 93 7.66 -6.21 8.19
N VAL A 94 7.06 -5.02 8.27
CA VAL A 94 7.66 -3.74 7.83
C VAL A 94 8.68 -3.21 8.82
N ASP A 95 8.54 -3.57 10.11
CA ASP A 95 9.47 -3.12 11.15
C ASP A 95 10.91 -3.58 10.85
N GLY A 96 11.83 -2.63 10.93
CA GLY A 96 13.25 -2.87 10.66
C GLY A 96 13.65 -2.99 9.18
N ARG A 97 12.70 -2.91 8.23
CA ARG A 97 12.94 -3.08 6.79
C ARG A 97 12.84 -1.78 5.99
N ASN A 98 13.22 -1.84 4.72
CA ASN A 98 13.15 -0.69 3.81
C ASN A 98 11.69 -0.41 3.40
N THR A 99 11.03 0.43 4.18
CA THR A 99 9.62 0.80 4.04
C THR A 99 9.28 1.33 2.64
N LYS A 100 10.16 2.13 2.02
CA LYS A 100 9.92 2.69 0.68
C LYS A 100 9.73 1.61 -0.38
N ARG A 101 10.60 0.60 -0.39
CA ARG A 101 10.52 -0.50 -1.36
C ARG A 101 9.28 -1.36 -1.16
N ILE A 102 8.95 -1.65 0.10
CA ILE A 102 7.77 -2.43 0.45
C ILE A 102 6.50 -1.72 0.02
N ILE A 103 6.35 -0.43 0.36
CA ILE A 103 5.16 0.36 -0.04
C ILE A 103 5.05 0.43 -1.55
N SER A 104 6.14 0.76 -2.26
CA SER A 104 6.11 0.89 -3.72
C SER A 104 5.72 -0.41 -4.39
N PHE A 105 6.26 -1.54 -3.93
CA PHE A 105 5.92 -2.86 -4.47
C PHE A 105 4.45 -3.21 -4.25
N LEU A 106 3.94 -3.04 -3.03
CA LEU A 106 2.55 -3.35 -2.70
C LEU A 106 1.56 -2.37 -3.35
N LEU A 107 1.94 -1.11 -3.56
CA LEU A 107 1.12 -0.15 -4.29
C LEU A 107 0.99 -0.54 -5.78
N ILE A 108 2.07 -1.01 -6.40
CA ILE A 108 2.04 -1.53 -7.78
C ILE A 108 1.12 -2.76 -7.86
N LEU A 109 1.26 -3.72 -6.94
CA LEU A 109 0.37 -4.89 -6.89
C LEU A 109 -1.11 -4.49 -6.68
N SER A 110 -1.36 -3.49 -5.83
CA SER A 110 -2.70 -2.94 -5.64
C SER A 110 -3.26 -2.33 -6.93
N ALA A 111 -2.46 -1.56 -7.67
CA ALA A 111 -2.87 -1.00 -8.95
C ALA A 111 -3.16 -2.09 -10.00
N ILE A 112 -2.30 -3.10 -10.10
CA ILE A 112 -2.50 -4.25 -10.99
C ILE A 112 -3.80 -4.98 -10.66
N THR A 113 -4.09 -5.22 -9.38
CA THR A 113 -5.34 -5.89 -8.97
C THR A 113 -6.57 -5.11 -9.42
N VAL A 114 -6.56 -3.78 -9.33
CA VAL A 114 -7.68 -2.94 -9.78
C VAL A 114 -7.82 -2.95 -11.30
N LEU A 115 -6.70 -2.95 -12.03
CA LEU A 115 -6.73 -3.08 -13.50
C LEU A 115 -7.31 -4.43 -13.92
N ILE A 116 -6.88 -5.53 -13.29
CA ILE A 116 -7.43 -6.88 -13.54
C ILE A 116 -8.93 -6.90 -13.23
N MET A 117 -9.34 -6.30 -12.10
CA MET A 117 -10.75 -6.22 -11.72
C MET A 117 -11.58 -5.47 -12.76
N GLY A 118 -11.09 -4.34 -13.28
CA GLY A 118 -11.74 -3.59 -14.37
C GLY A 118 -11.83 -4.41 -15.65
N PHE A 119 -10.77 -5.13 -16.02
CA PHE A 119 -10.75 -6.02 -17.18
C PHE A 119 -11.79 -7.16 -17.03
N VAL A 120 -11.82 -7.82 -15.88
CA VAL A 120 -12.79 -8.90 -15.59
C VAL A 120 -14.22 -8.40 -15.71
N LEU A 121 -14.53 -7.24 -15.14
CA LEU A 121 -15.85 -6.63 -15.22
C LEU A 121 -16.27 -6.29 -16.67
N SER A 122 -15.31 -5.80 -17.47
CA SER A 122 -15.59 -5.40 -18.87
C SER A 122 -15.82 -6.57 -19.80
N TYR A 123 -15.15 -7.70 -19.61
CA TYR A 123 -15.18 -8.84 -20.55
C TYR A 123 -16.01 -10.02 -20.07
N PHE A 124 -16.07 -10.27 -18.78
CA PHE A 124 -16.71 -11.45 -18.19
C PHE A 124 -17.95 -11.10 -17.35
N GLY A 125 -18.23 -9.82 -17.14
CA GLY A 125 -19.33 -9.39 -16.30
C GLY A 125 -19.12 -9.72 -14.80
N SER A 126 -20.21 -10.03 -14.09
CA SER A 126 -20.16 -10.26 -12.64
C SER A 126 -19.70 -11.68 -12.28
N VAL A 127 -18.40 -11.93 -12.32
CA VAL A 127 -17.81 -13.15 -11.73
C VAL A 127 -17.57 -12.89 -10.24
N MET A 128 -18.61 -13.02 -9.43
CA MET A 128 -18.64 -12.62 -8.02
C MET A 128 -17.47 -13.16 -7.20
N GLY A 129 -17.18 -14.47 -7.31
CA GLY A 129 -16.08 -15.09 -6.57
C GLY A 129 -14.71 -14.47 -6.89
N LEU A 130 -14.48 -14.15 -8.17
CA LEU A 130 -13.23 -13.53 -8.60
C LEU A 130 -13.13 -12.07 -8.12
N LEU A 131 -14.23 -11.32 -8.12
CA LEU A 131 -14.25 -9.94 -7.60
C LEU A 131 -13.97 -9.89 -6.10
N ILE A 132 -14.53 -10.83 -5.32
CA ILE A 132 -14.25 -10.96 -3.88
C ILE A 132 -12.76 -11.24 -3.65
N VAL A 133 -12.17 -12.18 -4.39
CA VAL A 133 -10.75 -12.54 -4.26
C VAL A 133 -9.86 -11.35 -4.64
N LEU A 134 -10.10 -10.72 -5.78
CA LEU A 134 -9.29 -9.59 -6.24
C LEU A 134 -9.37 -8.41 -5.27
N TRP A 135 -10.57 -8.07 -4.79
CA TRP A 135 -10.73 -6.97 -3.85
C TRP A 135 -10.20 -7.30 -2.46
N GLY A 136 -10.28 -8.56 -2.04
CA GLY A 136 -9.62 -9.06 -0.83
C GLY A 136 -8.10 -8.98 -0.92
N LEU A 137 -7.49 -9.38 -2.04
CA LEU A 137 -6.04 -9.21 -2.27
C LEU A 137 -5.63 -7.75 -2.23
N ASN A 138 -6.42 -6.87 -2.84
CA ASN A 138 -6.19 -5.43 -2.78
C ASN A 138 -6.20 -4.92 -1.33
N GLY A 139 -7.09 -5.45 -0.47
CA GLY A 139 -7.11 -5.16 0.97
C GLY A 139 -5.77 -5.49 1.65
N ILE A 140 -5.20 -6.67 1.38
CA ILE A 140 -3.88 -7.05 1.90
C ILE A 140 -2.80 -6.08 1.43
N PHE A 141 -2.73 -5.79 0.12
CA PHE A 141 -1.69 -4.91 -0.43
C PHE A 141 -1.77 -3.49 0.12
N GLN A 142 -2.95 -2.97 0.34
CA GLN A 142 -3.14 -1.63 0.91
C GLN A 142 -2.96 -1.56 2.44
N SER A 143 -3.02 -2.68 3.14
CA SER A 143 -2.94 -2.73 4.60
C SER A 143 -1.60 -2.22 5.16
N VAL A 144 -0.54 -2.29 4.36
CA VAL A 144 0.82 -1.83 4.74
C VAL A 144 0.91 -0.31 4.87
N GLY A 145 0.00 0.45 4.25
CA GLY A 145 0.08 1.91 4.18
C GLY A 145 0.22 2.59 5.54
N GLY A 146 -0.59 2.20 6.53
CA GLY A 146 -0.54 2.73 7.89
C GLY A 146 0.78 2.42 8.60
N PRO A 147 1.10 1.15 8.86
CA PRO A 147 2.33 0.74 9.55
C PRO A 147 3.60 1.29 8.91
N ALA A 148 3.68 1.26 7.58
CA ALA A 148 4.82 1.76 6.85
C ALA A 148 4.98 3.28 6.93
N SER A 149 3.88 4.03 6.95
CA SER A 149 3.89 5.48 7.16
C SER A 149 4.41 5.84 8.53
N TYR A 150 3.90 5.19 9.58
CA TYR A 150 4.38 5.38 10.95
C TYR A 150 5.86 5.02 11.08
N SER A 151 6.27 3.85 10.58
CA SER A 151 7.68 3.43 10.61
C SER A 151 8.60 4.39 9.84
N THR A 152 8.13 5.03 8.78
CA THR A 152 8.92 5.99 8.01
C THR A 152 9.09 7.31 8.78
N ILE A 153 8.00 7.83 9.36
CA ILE A 153 8.03 9.13 10.06
C ILE A 153 8.78 9.01 11.41
N SER A 154 8.59 7.90 12.14
CA SER A 154 9.23 7.68 13.44
C SER A 154 10.75 7.57 13.41
N ARG A 155 11.35 7.40 12.23
CA ARG A 155 12.82 7.33 12.06
C ARG A 155 13.50 8.70 11.95
N TRP A 156 12.72 9.76 11.86
CA TRP A 156 13.18 11.15 11.72
C TRP A 156 12.84 11.99 12.97
#